data_c3126aed604cf0f3adc049a25792079b
#
_entry.id   c3126aed604cf0f3adc049a25792079b
#
_cell.length_a   1.000
_cell.length_b   1.000
_cell.length_c   1.000
_cell.angle_alpha   90.00
_cell.angle_beta   90.00
_cell.angle_gamma   90.00
#
_symmetry.space_group_name_H-M   'P 1'
#
loop_
_entity.id
_entity.type
_entity.pdbx_description
1 polymer ?
#
loop_
_entity_poly.entity_id
_entity_poly.type
_entity_poly.pdbx_seq_one_letter_code
_entity_poly.pdbx_strand_id
1 'polypeptide(L)'
;MTLSGRDAYRDELTTLAAEDTALVCLEADLGGKNHPFQTAYPERFFNLGIAEGAMVDMAAGLAAGGYKPFVSTFAPFAALRAAESLKLALGYLNAGITVVAPYAGVSGAWFGTTHHCLEDFAVLRSVPGVTIAAPYGEAEMRAVVRSAVRDGRPHYIRTGRNAAYESLIPDGAELPLVTWEFEAADPEDVCLVSVGEEGTRLALEARSATGASHAHLVYVDHEHLAGAAAELAARHTRFVVVEEHRGQGGVAEALALLLPRCEVTGVNAGHDWPAEGGDHHEVMARLGFDLPAVLSAVALLRTGAPGPVPAGSGVR
;
A
#
# COMPACT_ATOMS: atom_id res chain seq x y z
N MET A 1 20.79 10.53 0.17
CA MET A 1 20.50 9.19 0.74
C MET A 1 18.99 9.06 0.66
N THR A 2 18.48 8.06 -0.04
CA THR A 2 17.02 7.83 -0.23
C THR A 2 16.39 7.44 1.11
N LEU A 3 15.26 8.04 1.44
CA LEU A 3 14.51 7.74 2.65
C LEU A 3 13.58 6.53 2.47
N SER A 4 13.32 5.83 3.58
CA SER A 4 12.22 4.86 3.62
C SER A 4 10.88 5.58 3.48
N GLY A 5 9.82 4.87 3.03
CA GLY A 5 8.49 5.46 2.92
C GLY A 5 8.03 6.12 4.21
N ARG A 6 8.26 5.47 5.36
CA ARG A 6 7.93 6.02 6.68
C ARG A 6 8.71 7.31 7.01
N ASP A 7 10.00 7.35 6.71
CA ASP A 7 10.83 8.52 7.02
C ASP A 7 10.54 9.66 6.04
N ALA A 8 10.26 9.36 4.77
CA ALA A 8 9.81 10.32 3.76
C ALA A 8 8.47 10.97 4.16
N TYR A 9 7.51 10.17 4.64
CA TYR A 9 6.26 10.70 5.20
C TYR A 9 6.50 11.68 6.33
N ARG A 10 7.32 11.30 7.33
CA ARG A 10 7.60 12.13 8.50
C ARG A 10 8.30 13.44 8.15
N ASP A 11 9.23 13.37 7.24
CA ASP A 11 9.98 14.54 6.73
C ASP A 11 9.05 15.49 5.94
N GLU A 12 8.27 14.95 5.01
CA GLU A 12 7.34 15.76 4.21
C GLU A 12 6.27 16.42 5.06
N LEU A 13 5.65 15.67 5.99
CA LEU A 13 4.65 16.22 6.90
C LEU A 13 5.23 17.34 7.75
N THR A 14 6.48 17.18 8.24
CA THR A 14 7.18 18.21 9.03
C THR A 14 7.41 19.47 8.21
N THR A 15 7.81 19.30 6.95
CA THR A 15 8.03 20.41 6.01
C THR A 15 6.73 21.18 5.74
N LEU A 16 5.64 20.47 5.42
CA LEU A 16 4.34 21.09 5.15
C LEU A 16 3.75 21.80 6.38
N ALA A 17 4.03 21.30 7.58
CA ALA A 17 3.54 21.90 8.83
C ALA A 17 4.17 23.26 9.17
N ALA A 18 5.24 23.65 8.49
CA ALA A 18 5.80 24.99 8.61
C ALA A 18 4.86 26.06 8.03
N GLU A 19 4.12 25.70 6.96
CA GLU A 19 3.22 26.61 6.25
C GLU A 19 1.75 26.41 6.64
N ASP A 20 1.38 25.19 7.09
CA ASP A 20 0.01 24.84 7.49
C ASP A 20 -0.08 24.49 8.98
N THR A 21 -0.55 25.45 9.78
CA THR A 21 -0.69 25.29 11.23
C THR A 21 -1.87 24.38 11.64
N ALA A 22 -2.76 24.02 10.71
CA ALA A 22 -3.84 23.07 10.96
C ALA A 22 -3.35 21.62 10.98
N LEU A 23 -2.16 21.33 10.46
CA LEU A 23 -1.57 20.00 10.49
C LEU A 23 -1.22 19.58 11.93
N VAL A 24 -1.73 18.44 12.35
CA VAL A 24 -1.46 17.79 13.64
C VAL A 24 -1.10 16.32 13.41
N CYS A 25 -0.19 15.80 14.22
CA CYS A 25 0.29 14.43 14.11
C CYS A 25 -0.05 13.65 15.38
N LEU A 26 -0.70 12.50 15.21
CA LEU A 26 -1.03 11.58 16.29
C LEU A 26 -0.37 10.24 16.05
N GLU A 27 0.23 9.63 17.06
CA GLU A 27 0.78 8.27 16.99
C GLU A 27 0.20 7.39 18.12
N ALA A 28 0.05 6.09 17.82
CA ALA A 28 -0.24 5.07 18.82
C ALA A 28 0.94 4.10 18.88
N ASP A 29 1.80 4.29 19.87
CA ASP A 29 2.95 3.45 20.26
C ASP A 29 3.89 3.03 19.10
N LEU A 30 4.03 3.89 18.09
CA LEU A 30 4.88 3.57 16.93
C LEU A 30 6.38 3.62 17.28
N GLY A 31 6.72 4.32 18.35
CA GLY A 31 8.08 4.47 18.83
C GLY A 31 8.97 5.32 17.92
N GLY A 32 10.14 5.61 18.42
CA GLY A 32 11.16 6.38 17.69
C GLY A 32 11.63 7.59 18.51
N LYS A 33 12.94 7.63 18.81
CA LYS A 33 13.53 8.69 19.64
C LYS A 33 13.62 10.05 18.91
N ASN A 34 13.47 10.07 17.58
CA ASN A 34 13.72 11.26 16.77
C ASN A 34 12.59 11.44 15.73
N HIS A 35 11.37 11.70 16.20
CA HIS A 35 10.30 12.06 15.29
C HIS A 35 10.45 13.52 14.89
N PRO A 36 10.71 13.85 13.60
CA PRO A 36 11.00 15.22 13.19
C PRO A 36 9.85 16.18 13.49
N PHE A 37 8.60 15.76 13.27
CA PHE A 37 7.42 16.56 13.58
C PHE A 37 7.29 16.84 15.10
N GLN A 38 7.53 15.84 15.95
CA GLN A 38 7.51 16.02 17.40
C GLN A 38 8.59 17.00 17.87
N THR A 39 9.76 16.96 17.24
CA THR A 39 10.86 17.86 17.58
C THR A 39 10.57 19.30 17.15
N ALA A 40 9.99 19.49 15.96
CA ALA A 40 9.70 20.81 15.40
C ALA A 40 8.41 21.44 15.98
N TYR A 41 7.40 20.63 16.27
CA TYR A 41 6.05 21.10 16.66
C TYR A 41 5.48 20.25 17.81
N PRO A 42 6.12 20.25 19.02
CA PRO A 42 5.70 19.39 20.13
C PRO A 42 4.28 19.65 20.60
N GLU A 43 3.76 20.86 20.43
CA GLU A 43 2.38 21.23 20.79
C GLU A 43 1.30 20.70 19.84
N ARG A 44 1.72 20.19 18.68
CA ARG A 44 0.86 19.61 17.64
C ARG A 44 1.11 18.10 17.43
N PHE A 45 1.90 17.50 18.33
CA PHE A 45 2.21 16.06 18.31
C PHE A 45 1.62 15.37 19.55
N PHE A 46 0.86 14.30 19.33
CA PHE A 46 0.20 13.54 20.39
C PHE A 46 0.52 12.06 20.27
N ASN A 47 1.12 11.46 21.30
CA ASN A 47 1.29 10.01 21.38
C ASN A 47 0.30 9.46 22.43
N LEU A 48 -0.65 8.64 21.96
CA LEU A 48 -1.73 8.11 22.79
C LEU A 48 -1.38 6.73 23.40
N GLY A 49 -0.18 6.20 23.14
CA GLY A 49 0.17 4.83 23.51
C GLY A 49 -0.66 3.80 22.73
N ILE A 50 -0.84 2.60 23.27
CA ILE A 50 -1.58 1.51 22.63
C ILE A 50 -3.09 1.77 22.72
N ALA A 51 -3.58 2.74 21.95
CA ALA A 51 -4.97 3.20 21.97
C ALA A 51 -5.47 3.64 20.58
N GLU A 52 -5.32 2.77 19.57
CA GLU A 52 -5.49 3.07 18.15
C GLU A 52 -6.91 3.55 17.81
N GLY A 53 -7.95 2.90 18.37
CA GLY A 53 -9.34 3.35 18.19
C GLY A 53 -9.54 4.76 18.75
N ALA A 54 -9.11 5.02 19.99
CA ALA A 54 -9.20 6.35 20.60
C ALA A 54 -8.40 7.41 19.83
N MET A 55 -7.26 7.03 19.23
CA MET A 55 -6.49 7.92 18.36
C MET A 55 -7.30 8.36 17.13
N VAL A 56 -7.98 7.42 16.46
CA VAL A 56 -8.83 7.73 15.31
C VAL A 56 -10.03 8.58 15.72
N ASP A 57 -10.67 8.26 16.85
CA ASP A 57 -11.82 9.02 17.36
C ASP A 57 -11.43 10.46 17.75
N MET A 58 -10.26 10.63 18.39
CA MET A 58 -9.69 11.95 18.66
C MET A 58 -9.41 12.72 17.38
N ALA A 59 -8.84 12.06 16.37
CA ALA A 59 -8.58 12.67 15.07
C ALA A 59 -9.87 13.13 14.37
N ALA A 60 -10.96 12.35 14.49
CA ALA A 60 -12.26 12.76 13.96
C ALA A 60 -12.78 14.05 14.63
N GLY A 61 -12.61 14.17 15.93
CA GLY A 61 -12.93 15.40 16.67
C GLY A 61 -12.06 16.59 16.25
N LEU A 62 -10.76 16.37 16.04
CA LEU A 62 -9.84 17.40 15.54
C LEU A 62 -10.19 17.84 14.12
N ALA A 63 -10.52 16.91 13.23
CA ALA A 63 -10.96 17.23 11.87
C ALA A 63 -12.24 18.04 11.84
N ALA A 64 -13.22 17.71 12.71
CA ALA A 64 -14.43 18.49 12.90
C ALA A 64 -14.14 19.91 13.44
N GLY A 65 -13.05 20.09 14.19
CA GLY A 65 -12.54 21.38 14.66
C GLY A 65 -11.74 22.18 13.64
N GLY A 66 -11.60 21.68 12.39
CA GLY A 66 -10.87 22.35 11.31
C GLY A 66 -9.37 22.03 11.23
N TYR A 67 -8.89 21.08 12.02
CA TYR A 67 -7.52 20.58 11.90
C TYR A 67 -7.40 19.54 10.78
N LYS A 68 -6.17 19.28 10.36
CA LYS A 68 -5.81 18.24 9.38
C LYS A 68 -4.98 17.15 10.09
N PRO A 69 -5.62 16.17 10.72
CA PRO A 69 -4.91 15.16 11.50
C PRO A 69 -4.28 14.09 10.59
N PHE A 70 -2.99 13.84 10.85
CA PHE A 70 -2.28 12.67 10.38
C PHE A 70 -2.13 11.71 11.56
N VAL A 71 -2.63 10.49 11.42
CA VAL A 71 -2.57 9.45 12.45
C VAL A 71 -1.67 8.31 11.98
N SER A 72 -0.82 7.79 12.86
CA SER A 72 0.08 6.71 12.49
C SER A 72 0.22 5.66 13.59
N THR A 73 0.10 4.41 13.19
CA THR A 73 0.38 3.21 13.98
C THR A 73 0.72 2.06 13.03
N PHE A 74 1.15 0.91 13.57
CA PHE A 74 1.41 -0.29 12.75
C PHE A 74 0.19 -0.67 11.91
N ALA A 75 0.41 -1.05 10.66
CA ALA A 75 -0.65 -1.38 9.72
C ALA A 75 -1.71 -2.37 10.26
N PRO A 76 -1.35 -3.50 10.95
CA PRO A 76 -2.36 -4.40 11.51
C PRO A 76 -3.21 -3.74 12.59
N PHE A 77 -2.65 -2.79 13.34
CA PHE A 77 -3.39 -2.13 14.40
C PHE A 77 -4.26 -0.99 13.86
N ALA A 78 -3.80 -0.30 12.82
CA ALA A 78 -4.64 0.62 12.08
C ALA A 78 -5.81 -0.13 11.40
N ALA A 79 -5.49 -1.06 10.48
CA ALA A 79 -6.50 -1.66 9.63
C ALA A 79 -7.44 -2.65 10.32
N LEU A 80 -6.96 -3.38 11.36
CA LEU A 80 -7.75 -4.43 12.00
C LEU A 80 -8.25 -4.03 13.38
N ARG A 81 -7.38 -3.52 14.27
CA ARG A 81 -7.79 -3.15 15.64
C ARG A 81 -8.69 -1.92 15.66
N ALA A 82 -8.38 -0.90 14.87
CA ALA A 82 -9.17 0.32 14.76
C ALA A 82 -10.20 0.30 13.62
N ALA A 83 -10.50 -0.85 13.02
CA ALA A 83 -11.35 -0.97 11.83
C ALA A 83 -12.73 -0.27 11.99
N GLU A 84 -13.37 -0.41 13.14
CA GLU A 84 -14.67 0.22 13.38
C GLU A 84 -14.56 1.73 13.47
N SER A 85 -13.59 2.26 14.23
CA SER A 85 -13.32 3.70 14.29
C SER A 85 -12.96 4.26 12.91
N LEU A 86 -12.14 3.57 12.13
CA LEU A 86 -11.83 3.97 10.74
C LEU A 86 -13.06 3.99 9.84
N LYS A 87 -13.90 2.97 9.90
CA LYS A 87 -15.16 2.91 9.14
C LYS A 87 -16.05 4.11 9.46
N LEU A 88 -16.19 4.46 10.74
CA LEU A 88 -17.01 5.58 11.15
C LEU A 88 -16.37 6.93 10.80
N ALA A 89 -15.10 7.14 11.13
CA ALA A 89 -14.42 8.40 10.93
C ALA A 89 -14.19 8.70 9.43
N LEU A 90 -13.56 7.76 8.70
CA LEU A 90 -13.20 7.98 7.30
C LEU A 90 -14.41 7.80 6.37
N GLY A 91 -15.18 6.72 6.55
CA GLY A 91 -16.31 6.40 5.65
C GLY A 91 -17.56 7.20 5.98
N TYR A 92 -18.14 7.00 7.17
CA TYR A 92 -19.46 7.57 7.50
C TYR A 92 -19.41 9.09 7.71
N LEU A 93 -18.43 9.58 8.48
CA LEU A 93 -18.28 11.01 8.75
C LEU A 93 -17.53 11.75 7.64
N ASN A 94 -16.88 11.03 6.75
CA ASN A 94 -16.00 11.58 5.70
C ASN A 94 -15.01 12.61 6.29
N ALA A 95 -14.46 12.31 7.47
CA ALA A 95 -13.53 13.19 8.15
C ALA A 95 -12.19 13.22 7.41
N GLY A 96 -11.65 14.41 7.15
CA GLY A 96 -10.38 14.62 6.47
C GLY A 96 -9.19 14.19 7.32
N ILE A 97 -9.06 12.90 7.56
CA ILE A 97 -7.97 12.26 8.33
C ILE A 97 -7.08 11.50 7.37
N THR A 98 -5.78 11.64 7.52
CA THR A 98 -4.81 10.80 6.81
C THR A 98 -4.23 9.77 7.78
N VAL A 99 -4.49 8.50 7.50
CA VAL A 99 -3.92 7.36 8.24
C VAL A 99 -2.67 6.89 7.51
N VAL A 100 -1.51 6.93 8.17
CA VAL A 100 -0.26 6.38 7.63
C VAL A 100 0.08 5.12 8.41
N ALA A 101 0.12 4.00 7.71
CA ALA A 101 0.20 2.66 8.26
C ALA A 101 1.51 1.96 7.85
N PRO A 102 2.62 2.21 8.57
CA PRO A 102 3.87 1.47 8.37
C PRO A 102 3.75 0.03 8.86
N TYR A 103 4.76 -0.79 8.54
CA TYR A 103 4.78 -2.22 8.81
C TYR A 103 3.68 -3.00 8.08
N ALA A 104 3.26 -2.54 6.92
CA ALA A 104 2.34 -3.27 6.07
C ALA A 104 2.97 -4.57 5.52
N GLY A 105 2.13 -5.47 5.05
CA GLY A 105 2.59 -6.78 4.60
C GLY A 105 3.21 -7.58 5.75
N VAL A 106 4.34 -8.19 5.49
CA VAL A 106 5.15 -8.89 6.50
C VAL A 106 6.46 -8.14 6.80
N SER A 107 6.51 -6.83 6.57
CA SER A 107 7.73 -6.03 6.79
C SER A 107 8.15 -5.93 8.27
N GLY A 108 7.28 -6.28 9.20
CA GLY A 108 7.57 -6.52 10.61
C GLY A 108 7.91 -7.97 10.93
N ALA A 109 8.54 -8.68 10.01
CA ALA A 109 8.66 -10.14 9.96
C ALA A 109 9.08 -10.83 11.27
N TRP A 110 10.07 -10.28 11.99
CA TRP A 110 10.54 -10.87 13.25
C TRP A 110 9.54 -10.81 14.40
N PHE A 111 8.55 -9.92 14.34
CA PHE A 111 7.46 -9.88 15.34
C PHE A 111 6.47 -11.04 15.18
N GLY A 112 6.48 -11.71 14.03
CA GLY A 112 5.54 -12.76 13.69
C GLY A 112 4.14 -12.23 13.33
N THR A 113 3.22 -13.16 13.16
CA THR A 113 1.87 -12.95 12.64
C THR A 113 1.07 -11.84 13.33
N THR A 114 1.31 -11.59 14.63
CA THR A 114 0.59 -10.54 15.38
C THR A 114 0.87 -9.12 14.87
N HIS A 115 1.95 -8.94 14.11
CA HIS A 115 2.36 -7.65 13.55
C HIS A 115 2.40 -7.66 12.01
N HIS A 116 2.00 -8.74 11.37
CA HIS A 116 1.83 -8.79 9.93
C HIS A 116 0.47 -8.17 9.55
N CYS A 117 0.39 -7.53 8.39
CA CYS A 117 -0.83 -6.96 7.84
C CYS A 117 -0.95 -7.27 6.35
N LEU A 118 -1.61 -8.36 6.05
CA LEU A 118 -1.86 -8.83 4.69
C LEU A 118 -3.33 -8.62 4.28
N GLU A 119 -4.12 -7.93 5.11
CA GLU A 119 -5.58 -7.79 5.01
C GLU A 119 -6.06 -6.34 4.89
N ASP A 120 -5.16 -5.36 4.95
CA ASP A 120 -5.51 -3.93 5.03
C ASP A 120 -6.30 -3.44 3.81
N PHE A 121 -5.92 -3.81 2.59
CA PHE A 121 -6.69 -3.44 1.39
C PHE A 121 -8.11 -4.03 1.44
N ALA A 122 -8.27 -5.30 1.83
CA ALA A 122 -9.57 -5.94 1.91
C ALA A 122 -10.52 -5.19 2.86
N VAL A 123 -10.00 -4.76 4.02
CA VAL A 123 -10.77 -4.00 5.02
C VAL A 123 -11.07 -2.59 4.52
N LEU A 124 -10.06 -1.84 4.12
CA LEU A 124 -10.21 -0.41 3.81
C LEU A 124 -10.95 -0.17 2.49
N ARG A 125 -10.78 -1.03 1.47
CA ARG A 125 -11.52 -0.95 0.22
C ARG A 125 -13.01 -1.26 0.36
N SER A 126 -13.42 -1.90 1.46
CA SER A 126 -14.83 -2.07 1.81
C SER A 126 -15.49 -0.81 2.40
N VAL A 127 -14.70 0.22 2.72
CA VAL A 127 -15.17 1.50 3.28
C VAL A 127 -15.28 2.54 2.17
N PRO A 128 -16.50 2.98 1.78
CA PRO A 128 -16.66 3.96 0.71
C PRO A 128 -16.02 5.32 1.04
N GLY A 129 -15.47 5.99 0.01
CA GLY A 129 -14.97 7.36 0.11
C GLY A 129 -13.54 7.49 0.64
N VAL A 130 -12.87 6.40 1.00
CA VAL A 130 -11.48 6.41 1.46
C VAL A 130 -10.55 6.28 0.26
N THR A 131 -9.63 7.22 0.10
CA THR A 131 -8.51 7.12 -0.83
C THR A 131 -7.45 6.20 -0.23
N ILE A 132 -7.04 5.15 -0.94
CA ILE A 132 -6.07 4.17 -0.46
C ILE A 132 -4.82 4.21 -1.34
N ALA A 133 -3.67 4.48 -0.73
CA ALA A 133 -2.40 4.61 -1.43
C ALA A 133 -1.35 3.61 -0.91
N ALA A 134 -0.58 3.05 -1.83
CA ALA A 134 0.54 2.16 -1.59
C ALA A 134 1.78 2.60 -2.40
N PRO A 135 2.40 3.73 -2.03
CA PRO A 135 3.51 4.30 -2.78
C PRO A 135 4.76 3.41 -2.74
N TYR A 136 5.57 3.52 -3.79
CA TYR A 136 6.88 2.93 -3.91
C TYR A 136 7.96 4.01 -3.99
N GLY A 137 8.85 4.03 -2.99
CA GLY A 137 9.94 4.99 -2.92
C GLY A 137 9.55 6.37 -2.37
N GLU A 138 10.57 7.20 -2.20
CA GLU A 138 10.47 8.49 -1.49
C GLU A 138 9.58 9.50 -2.21
N ALA A 139 9.79 9.69 -3.53
CA ALA A 139 9.07 10.73 -4.29
C ALA A 139 7.55 10.48 -4.34
N GLU A 140 7.14 9.22 -4.50
CA GLU A 140 5.71 8.87 -4.49
C GLU A 140 5.08 9.07 -3.10
N MET A 141 5.77 8.67 -2.02
CA MET A 141 5.30 8.93 -0.66
C MET A 141 5.09 10.42 -0.41
N ARG A 142 6.07 11.27 -0.79
CA ARG A 142 5.95 12.72 -0.67
C ARG A 142 4.77 13.26 -1.49
N ALA A 143 4.58 12.77 -2.70
CA ALA A 143 3.48 13.17 -3.57
C ALA A 143 2.11 12.80 -2.99
N VAL A 144 1.96 11.58 -2.40
CA VAL A 144 0.75 11.14 -1.71
C VAL A 144 0.46 12.03 -0.49
N VAL A 145 1.47 12.33 0.33
CA VAL A 145 1.29 13.19 1.52
C VAL A 145 0.85 14.60 1.10
N ARG A 146 1.49 15.21 0.09
CA ARG A 146 1.08 16.51 -0.47
C ARG A 146 -0.35 16.48 -0.99
N SER A 147 -0.74 15.42 -1.68
CA SER A 147 -2.10 15.26 -2.19
C SER A 147 -3.12 15.22 -1.06
N ALA A 148 -2.87 14.41 -0.02
CA ALA A 148 -3.73 14.28 1.15
C ALA A 148 -3.92 15.61 1.91
N VAL A 149 -2.85 16.40 2.07
CA VAL A 149 -2.92 17.73 2.69
C VAL A 149 -3.75 18.71 1.84
N ARG A 150 -3.63 18.63 0.51
CA ARG A 150 -4.27 19.54 -0.43
C ARG A 150 -5.77 19.28 -0.58
N ASP A 151 -6.18 18.01 -0.72
CA ASP A 151 -7.57 17.66 -1.00
C ASP A 151 -8.44 17.52 0.26
N GLY A 152 -7.81 17.27 1.42
CA GLY A 152 -8.49 17.16 2.71
C GLY A 152 -9.48 16.00 2.79
N ARG A 153 -9.39 15.01 1.91
CA ARG A 153 -10.22 13.80 1.90
C ARG A 153 -9.66 12.75 2.88
N PRO A 154 -10.47 11.75 3.27
CA PRO A 154 -9.97 10.62 4.03
C PRO A 154 -8.94 9.81 3.24
N HIS A 155 -7.76 9.58 3.84
CA HIS A 155 -6.69 8.79 3.22
C HIS A 155 -6.24 7.66 4.13
N TYR A 156 -5.90 6.52 3.51
CA TYR A 156 -5.11 5.45 4.11
C TYR A 156 -3.86 5.23 3.25
N ILE A 157 -2.69 5.42 3.84
CA ILE A 157 -1.39 5.30 3.16
C ILE A 157 -0.64 4.13 3.76
N ARG A 158 -0.39 3.12 2.96
CA ARG A 158 0.35 1.93 3.32
C ARG A 158 1.84 2.10 3.03
N THR A 159 2.72 1.66 3.94
CA THR A 159 4.16 1.60 3.69
C THR A 159 4.81 0.46 4.47
N GLY A 160 5.97 0.02 4.02
CA GLY A 160 6.79 -0.93 4.75
C GLY A 160 7.47 -0.33 5.98
N ARG A 161 8.54 -0.96 6.43
CA ARG A 161 9.21 -0.53 7.66
C ARG A 161 10.38 0.42 7.43
N ASN A 162 11.45 -0.04 6.82
CA ASN A 162 12.71 0.69 6.72
C ASN A 162 13.38 0.57 5.34
N ALA A 163 12.80 -0.20 4.43
CA ALA A 163 13.36 -0.31 3.10
C ALA A 163 13.26 1.03 2.37
N ALA A 164 14.32 1.40 1.69
CA ALA A 164 14.36 2.60 0.86
C ALA A 164 14.52 2.16 -0.59
N TYR A 165 13.63 2.63 -1.45
CA TYR A 165 13.58 2.28 -2.85
C TYR A 165 13.77 3.51 -3.72
N GLU A 166 14.39 3.35 -4.88
CA GLU A 166 14.41 4.39 -5.90
C GLU A 166 13.00 4.57 -6.47
N SER A 167 12.55 5.81 -6.49
CA SER A 167 11.20 6.13 -6.96
C SER A 167 11.06 5.93 -8.47
N LEU A 168 9.87 5.52 -8.91
CA LEU A 168 9.54 5.38 -10.34
C LEU A 168 9.20 6.71 -10.99
N ILE A 169 8.94 7.74 -10.18
CA ILE A 169 8.65 9.10 -10.66
C ILE A 169 9.73 10.08 -10.20
N PRO A 170 9.93 11.18 -10.93
CA PRO A 170 10.81 12.25 -10.48
C PRO A 170 10.31 12.91 -9.19
N ASP A 171 11.21 13.45 -8.39
CA ASP A 171 10.85 14.24 -7.22
C ASP A 171 10.02 15.48 -7.64
N GLY A 172 8.98 15.78 -6.85
CA GLY A 172 8.05 16.87 -7.13
C GLY A 172 7.02 16.60 -8.21
N ALA A 173 7.05 15.45 -8.89
CA ALA A 173 6.04 15.11 -9.88
C ALA A 173 4.67 14.84 -9.24
N GLU A 174 3.60 15.08 -10.02
CA GLU A 174 2.27 14.59 -9.68
C GLU A 174 2.16 13.10 -10.00
N LEU A 175 1.33 12.39 -9.21
CA LEU A 175 1.10 10.96 -9.42
C LEU A 175 0.16 10.73 -10.59
N PRO A 176 0.56 9.99 -11.62
CA PRO A 176 -0.35 9.54 -12.66
C PRO A 176 -1.28 8.45 -12.11
N LEU A 177 -2.35 8.16 -12.83
CA LEU A 177 -3.26 7.06 -12.49
C LEU A 177 -2.55 5.69 -12.61
N VAL A 178 -1.73 5.52 -13.64
CA VAL A 178 -0.85 4.39 -13.88
C VAL A 178 0.55 4.89 -14.18
N THR A 179 1.53 4.48 -13.41
CA THR A 179 2.94 4.75 -13.73
C THR A 179 3.47 3.66 -14.66
N TRP A 180 3.62 4.00 -15.95
CA TRP A 180 4.23 3.10 -16.94
C TRP A 180 5.76 3.18 -16.83
N GLU A 181 6.36 2.22 -16.13
CA GLU A 181 7.82 2.16 -15.96
C GLU A 181 8.50 1.62 -17.21
N PHE A 182 7.87 0.62 -17.87
CA PHE A 182 8.36 0.02 -19.10
C PHE A 182 7.22 -0.54 -19.95
N GLU A 183 7.28 -0.31 -21.26
CA GLU A 183 6.37 -0.92 -22.24
C GLU A 183 7.15 -1.77 -23.22
N ALA A 184 6.86 -3.06 -23.28
CA ALA A 184 7.43 -3.99 -24.26
C ALA A 184 6.93 -3.65 -25.68
N ALA A 185 7.70 -4.03 -26.69
CA ALA A 185 7.35 -3.76 -28.09
C ALA A 185 6.11 -4.57 -28.56
N ASP A 186 5.82 -5.70 -27.93
CA ASP A 186 4.64 -6.53 -28.19
C ASP A 186 3.51 -6.23 -27.19
N PRO A 187 2.43 -5.55 -27.62
CA PRO A 187 1.30 -5.25 -26.73
C PRO A 187 0.49 -6.50 -26.34
N GLU A 188 0.65 -7.61 -27.06
CA GLU A 188 0.02 -8.90 -26.73
C GLU A 188 0.80 -9.67 -25.66
N ASP A 189 1.99 -9.19 -25.26
CA ASP A 189 2.73 -9.79 -24.16
C ASP A 189 2.13 -9.44 -22.81
N VAL A 190 2.60 -10.12 -21.76
CA VAL A 190 2.16 -9.94 -20.39
C VAL A 190 2.59 -8.56 -19.86
N CYS A 191 1.71 -7.89 -19.15
CA CYS A 191 2.02 -6.71 -18.35
C CYS A 191 2.05 -7.07 -16.87
N LEU A 192 3.16 -6.80 -16.21
CA LEU A 192 3.28 -6.83 -14.75
C LEU A 192 2.60 -5.59 -14.18
N VAL A 193 1.66 -5.76 -13.25
CA VAL A 193 1.02 -4.66 -12.52
C VAL A 193 1.44 -4.76 -11.07
N SER A 194 2.19 -3.78 -10.58
CA SER A 194 2.73 -3.80 -9.22
C SER A 194 2.00 -2.87 -8.26
N VAL A 195 1.95 -3.27 -6.98
CA VAL A 195 1.33 -2.50 -5.91
C VAL A 195 2.22 -2.52 -4.66
N GLY A 196 2.49 -1.35 -4.12
CA GLY A 196 3.27 -1.18 -2.89
C GLY A 196 4.76 -1.52 -3.05
N GLU A 197 5.48 -1.54 -1.94
CA GLU A 197 6.94 -1.62 -1.95
C GLU A 197 7.44 -2.97 -2.49
N GLU A 198 7.08 -4.10 -1.86
CA GLU A 198 7.61 -5.41 -2.24
C GLU A 198 7.02 -5.95 -3.55
N GLY A 199 5.74 -5.64 -3.83
CA GLY A 199 5.14 -5.96 -5.12
C GLY A 199 5.88 -5.31 -6.27
N THR A 200 6.26 -4.05 -6.11
CA THR A 200 6.99 -3.29 -7.13
C THR A 200 8.44 -3.76 -7.27
N ARG A 201 9.12 -4.03 -6.16
CA ARG A 201 10.48 -4.60 -6.19
C ARG A 201 10.53 -5.92 -6.98
N LEU A 202 9.63 -6.85 -6.67
CA LEU A 202 9.54 -8.13 -7.38
C LEU A 202 9.16 -7.97 -8.86
N ALA A 203 8.26 -7.06 -9.17
CA ALA A 203 7.85 -6.78 -10.55
C ALA A 203 9.02 -6.21 -11.38
N LEU A 204 9.82 -5.30 -10.82
CA LEU A 204 11.01 -4.74 -11.47
C LEU A 204 12.08 -5.83 -11.76
N GLU A 205 12.31 -6.73 -10.81
CA GLU A 205 13.20 -7.88 -11.01
C GLU A 205 12.69 -8.82 -12.10
N ALA A 206 11.40 -9.15 -12.07
CA ALA A 206 10.75 -10.00 -13.07
C ALA A 206 10.75 -9.33 -14.47
N ARG A 207 10.47 -8.03 -14.55
CA ARG A 207 10.55 -7.25 -15.80
C ARG A 207 11.95 -7.33 -16.37
N SER A 208 12.97 -7.16 -15.55
CA SER A 208 14.38 -7.25 -16.01
C SER A 208 14.74 -8.65 -16.55
N ALA A 209 14.15 -9.71 -15.98
CA ALA A 209 14.40 -11.08 -16.41
C ALA A 209 13.58 -11.50 -17.64
N THR A 210 12.37 -10.93 -17.83
CA THR A 210 11.41 -11.41 -18.83
C THR A 210 11.20 -10.47 -20.01
N GLY A 211 11.54 -9.17 -19.85
CA GLY A 211 11.22 -8.12 -20.81
C GLY A 211 9.73 -7.78 -20.90
N ALA A 212 8.90 -8.26 -19.98
CA ALA A 212 7.48 -7.94 -19.90
C ALA A 212 7.23 -6.46 -19.61
N SER A 213 6.10 -5.90 -20.05
CA SER A 213 5.68 -4.55 -19.69
C SER A 213 5.51 -4.43 -18.18
N HIS A 214 5.73 -3.23 -17.63
CA HIS A 214 5.52 -2.97 -16.21
C HIS A 214 4.76 -1.65 -15.98
N ALA A 215 3.69 -1.76 -15.24
CA ALA A 215 2.84 -0.68 -14.76
C ALA A 215 2.77 -0.71 -13.23
N HIS A 216 2.85 0.46 -12.57
CA HIS A 216 2.74 0.56 -11.12
C HIS A 216 1.48 1.36 -10.75
N LEU A 217 0.76 0.89 -9.73
CA LEU A 217 -0.43 1.53 -9.19
C LEU A 217 -0.16 2.02 -7.76
N VAL A 218 -0.16 3.34 -7.58
CA VAL A 218 -0.06 3.95 -6.24
C VAL A 218 -1.41 3.92 -5.54
N TYR A 219 -2.48 4.30 -6.23
CA TYR A 219 -3.82 4.34 -5.67
C TYR A 219 -4.60 3.07 -5.98
N VAL A 220 -5.20 2.46 -4.95
CA VAL A 220 -5.83 1.13 -5.03
C VAL A 220 -7.26 1.08 -4.49
N ASP A 221 -7.86 2.22 -4.19
CA ASP A 221 -9.29 2.30 -3.89
C ASP A 221 -10.15 2.04 -5.15
N HIS A 222 -11.46 1.91 -4.94
CA HIS A 222 -12.39 1.54 -6.01
C HIS A 222 -12.39 2.53 -7.18
N GLU A 223 -12.35 3.83 -6.89
CA GLU A 223 -12.46 4.88 -7.89
C GLU A 223 -11.22 4.94 -8.79
N HIS A 224 -10.03 4.91 -8.17
CA HIS A 224 -8.76 4.91 -8.90
C HIS A 224 -8.54 3.61 -9.68
N LEU A 225 -8.88 2.44 -9.10
CA LEU A 225 -8.75 1.16 -9.80
C LEU A 225 -9.67 1.06 -11.02
N ALA A 226 -10.87 1.64 -10.99
CA ALA A 226 -11.75 1.67 -12.15
C ALA A 226 -11.14 2.45 -13.32
N GLY A 227 -10.54 3.60 -13.04
CA GLY A 227 -9.82 4.38 -14.03
C GLY A 227 -8.55 3.68 -14.54
N ALA A 228 -7.74 3.13 -13.61
CA ALA A 228 -6.52 2.39 -13.95
C ALA A 228 -6.82 1.15 -14.82
N ALA A 229 -7.89 0.42 -14.53
CA ALA A 229 -8.32 -0.73 -15.34
C ALA A 229 -8.61 -0.33 -16.79
N ALA A 230 -9.27 0.81 -17.01
CA ALA A 230 -9.54 1.29 -18.37
C ALA A 230 -8.25 1.63 -19.12
N GLU A 231 -7.28 2.26 -18.44
CA GLU A 231 -5.98 2.60 -19.01
C GLU A 231 -5.13 1.35 -19.32
N LEU A 232 -5.11 0.37 -18.39
CA LEU A 232 -4.44 -0.91 -18.58
C LEU A 232 -5.02 -1.70 -19.76
N ALA A 233 -6.35 -1.82 -19.83
CA ALA A 233 -7.04 -2.55 -20.90
C ALA A 233 -6.88 -1.92 -22.29
N ALA A 234 -6.57 -0.63 -22.36
CA ALA A 234 -6.30 0.05 -23.63
C ALA A 234 -4.93 -0.36 -24.24
N ARG A 235 -4.04 -0.99 -23.43
CA ARG A 235 -2.67 -1.32 -23.86
C ARG A 235 -2.38 -2.83 -23.84
N HIS A 236 -2.96 -3.58 -22.90
CA HIS A 236 -2.70 -5.00 -22.70
C HIS A 236 -3.97 -5.78 -22.40
N THR A 237 -3.90 -7.11 -22.60
CA THR A 237 -4.99 -8.05 -22.31
C THR A 237 -4.61 -9.12 -21.29
N ARG A 238 -3.33 -9.21 -20.89
CA ARG A 238 -2.80 -10.22 -19.96
C ARG A 238 -2.02 -9.54 -18.86
N PHE A 239 -2.42 -9.76 -17.61
CA PHE A 239 -1.86 -9.08 -16.44
C PHE A 239 -1.42 -10.05 -15.35
N VAL A 240 -0.20 -9.88 -14.86
CA VAL A 240 0.26 -10.45 -13.60
C VAL A 240 0.29 -9.34 -12.55
N VAL A 241 -0.62 -9.39 -11.59
CA VAL A 241 -0.69 -8.43 -10.49
C VAL A 241 0.15 -8.92 -9.32
N VAL A 242 1.12 -8.10 -8.90
CA VAL A 242 2.10 -8.44 -7.86
C VAL A 242 1.85 -7.56 -6.64
N GLU A 243 1.36 -8.15 -5.54
CA GLU A 243 0.97 -7.44 -4.34
C GLU A 243 1.30 -8.20 -3.05
N GLU A 244 1.91 -7.55 -2.07
CA GLU A 244 2.16 -8.11 -0.74
C GLU A 244 0.88 -8.04 0.11
N HIS A 245 -0.10 -8.86 -0.23
CA HIS A 245 -1.43 -8.91 0.37
C HIS A 245 -2.01 -10.32 0.26
N ARG A 246 -3.12 -10.62 0.94
CA ARG A 246 -3.92 -11.82 0.66
C ARG A 246 -4.53 -11.75 -0.73
N GLY A 247 -4.86 -12.92 -1.31
CA GLY A 247 -5.59 -12.94 -2.58
C GLY A 247 -6.99 -12.33 -2.46
N GLN A 248 -7.71 -12.66 -1.38
CA GLN A 248 -9.04 -12.11 -1.13
C GLN A 248 -9.00 -10.63 -0.76
N GLY A 249 -9.82 -9.85 -1.44
CA GLY A 249 -9.92 -8.40 -1.25
C GLY A 249 -8.71 -7.62 -1.74
N GLY A 250 -7.74 -8.29 -2.37
CA GLY A 250 -6.56 -7.69 -2.98
C GLY A 250 -6.86 -6.94 -4.28
N VAL A 251 -5.83 -6.34 -4.85
CA VAL A 251 -5.92 -5.59 -6.10
C VAL A 251 -6.11 -6.52 -7.30
N ALA A 252 -5.46 -7.70 -7.27
CA ALA A 252 -5.64 -8.70 -8.34
C ALA A 252 -7.09 -9.12 -8.49
N GLU A 253 -7.79 -9.42 -7.38
CA GLU A 253 -9.21 -9.76 -7.40
C GLU A 253 -10.07 -8.61 -7.94
N ALA A 254 -9.77 -7.38 -7.53
CA ALA A 254 -10.50 -6.22 -8.02
C ALA A 254 -10.31 -5.98 -9.51
N LEU A 255 -9.06 -6.05 -9.99
CA LEU A 255 -8.77 -5.88 -11.41
C LEU A 255 -9.39 -7.00 -12.25
N ALA A 256 -9.42 -8.24 -11.77
CA ALA A 256 -10.10 -9.35 -12.47
C ALA A 256 -11.60 -9.07 -12.69
N LEU A 257 -12.27 -8.43 -11.72
CA LEU A 257 -13.67 -8.02 -11.86
C LEU A 257 -13.85 -6.81 -12.80
N LEU A 258 -12.90 -5.86 -12.78
CA LEU A 258 -12.95 -4.65 -13.62
C LEU A 258 -12.50 -4.93 -15.06
N LEU A 259 -11.78 -6.00 -15.31
CA LEU A 259 -11.18 -6.39 -16.59
C LEU A 259 -11.76 -7.73 -17.11
N PRO A 260 -13.09 -7.88 -17.30
CA PRO A 260 -13.73 -9.17 -17.59
C PRO A 260 -13.37 -9.78 -18.95
N ARG A 261 -12.65 -9.03 -19.79
CA ARG A 261 -12.17 -9.48 -21.11
C ARG A 261 -10.67 -9.73 -21.15
N CYS A 262 -9.99 -9.57 -20.03
CA CYS A 262 -8.55 -9.76 -19.87
C CYS A 262 -8.25 -10.98 -19.01
N GLU A 263 -7.06 -11.53 -19.17
CA GLU A 263 -6.53 -12.56 -18.28
C GLU A 263 -5.78 -11.89 -17.13
N VAL A 264 -6.25 -12.07 -15.90
CA VAL A 264 -5.64 -11.49 -14.71
C VAL A 264 -5.22 -12.61 -13.75
N THR A 265 -3.95 -12.65 -13.42
CA THR A 265 -3.38 -13.58 -12.43
C THR A 265 -2.74 -12.80 -11.31
N GLY A 266 -3.01 -13.16 -10.05
CA GLY A 266 -2.39 -12.55 -8.87
C GLY A 266 -1.19 -13.36 -8.38
N VAL A 267 -0.10 -12.67 -8.04
CA VAL A 267 0.99 -13.20 -7.20
C VAL A 267 0.94 -12.45 -5.88
N ASN A 268 0.61 -13.17 -4.81
CA ASN A 268 0.33 -12.61 -3.49
C ASN A 268 0.75 -13.58 -2.37
N ALA A 269 0.54 -13.18 -1.12
CA ALA A 269 0.94 -13.96 0.06
C ALA A 269 0.02 -15.17 0.39
N GLY A 270 -0.83 -15.59 -0.55
CA GLY A 270 -1.69 -16.76 -0.40
C GLY A 270 -2.65 -16.69 0.79
N HIS A 271 -2.96 -17.86 1.35
CA HIS A 271 -3.95 -18.01 2.43
C HIS A 271 -3.37 -18.54 3.74
N ASP A 272 -2.12 -18.97 3.72
CA ASP A 272 -1.48 -19.59 4.89
C ASP A 272 -0.99 -18.52 5.87
N TRP A 273 -0.92 -18.90 7.14
CA TRP A 273 -0.26 -18.11 8.16
C TRP A 273 1.24 -18.41 8.14
N PRO A 274 2.12 -17.40 8.21
CA PRO A 274 3.54 -17.67 8.42
C PRO A 274 3.71 -18.31 9.81
N ALA A 275 4.26 -19.53 9.83
CA ALA A 275 4.39 -20.31 11.06
C ALA A 275 5.36 -19.66 12.05
N GLU A 276 6.34 -18.92 11.56
CA GLU A 276 7.41 -18.31 12.35
C GLU A 276 7.73 -16.91 11.82
N GLY A 277 8.24 -16.04 12.70
CA GLY A 277 8.91 -14.80 12.30
C GLY A 277 10.23 -15.10 11.56
N GLY A 278 10.94 -14.07 11.17
CA GLY A 278 12.22 -14.23 10.48
C GLY A 278 12.66 -12.95 9.78
N ASP A 279 13.49 -13.09 8.76
CA ASP A 279 13.77 -12.00 7.82
C ASP A 279 12.56 -11.76 6.90
N HIS A 280 12.38 -10.52 6.44
CA HIS A 280 11.25 -10.12 5.60
C HIS A 280 11.13 -10.99 4.34
N HIS A 281 12.22 -11.14 3.60
CA HIS A 281 12.20 -11.92 2.35
C HIS A 281 12.04 -13.43 2.59
N GLU A 282 12.55 -13.96 3.72
CA GLU A 282 12.32 -15.35 4.09
C GLU A 282 10.84 -15.63 4.39
N VAL A 283 10.17 -14.73 5.12
CA VAL A 283 8.74 -14.87 5.41
C VAL A 283 7.91 -14.76 4.14
N MET A 284 8.23 -13.82 3.25
CA MET A 284 7.59 -13.70 1.94
C MET A 284 7.73 -14.96 1.11
N ALA A 285 8.94 -15.52 1.01
CA ALA A 285 9.20 -16.74 0.25
C ALA A 285 8.44 -17.95 0.81
N ARG A 286 8.32 -18.08 2.15
CA ARG A 286 7.49 -19.11 2.80
C ARG A 286 6.01 -19.00 2.46
N LEU A 287 5.53 -17.79 2.18
CA LEU A 287 4.16 -17.52 1.73
C LEU A 287 3.99 -17.68 0.21
N GLY A 288 5.04 -18.03 -0.53
CA GLY A 288 5.02 -18.14 -1.99
C GLY A 288 4.97 -16.79 -2.70
N PHE A 289 5.33 -15.72 -2.01
CA PHE A 289 5.43 -14.37 -2.57
C PHE A 289 6.89 -14.03 -2.84
N ASP A 290 7.41 -14.48 -3.97
CA ASP A 290 8.81 -14.37 -4.35
C ASP A 290 8.98 -14.21 -5.87
N LEU A 291 10.21 -13.94 -6.32
CA LEU A 291 10.52 -13.80 -7.74
C LEU A 291 10.21 -15.06 -8.57
N PRO A 292 10.52 -16.30 -8.13
CA PRO A 292 10.12 -17.51 -8.85
C PRO A 292 8.62 -17.60 -9.11
N ALA A 293 7.77 -17.19 -8.16
CA ALA A 293 6.33 -17.17 -8.34
C ALA A 293 5.90 -16.17 -9.44
N VAL A 294 6.49 -14.97 -9.47
CA VAL A 294 6.21 -13.97 -10.51
C VAL A 294 6.66 -14.47 -11.88
N LEU A 295 7.86 -15.03 -12.00
CA LEU A 295 8.37 -15.59 -13.26
C LEU A 295 7.49 -16.74 -13.78
N SER A 296 7.03 -17.59 -12.88
CA SER A 296 6.11 -18.70 -13.20
C SER A 296 4.76 -18.17 -13.71
N ALA A 297 4.20 -17.15 -13.10
CA ALA A 297 2.95 -16.54 -13.52
C ALA A 297 3.07 -15.90 -14.92
N VAL A 298 4.18 -15.21 -15.20
CA VAL A 298 4.45 -14.66 -16.54
C VAL A 298 4.56 -15.79 -17.59
N ALA A 299 5.30 -16.86 -17.29
CA ALA A 299 5.45 -17.98 -18.20
C ALA A 299 4.13 -18.68 -18.51
N LEU A 300 3.28 -18.86 -17.50
CA LEU A 300 1.95 -19.46 -17.65
C LEU A 300 1.04 -18.64 -18.57
N LEU A 301 0.97 -17.32 -18.37
CA LEU A 301 0.15 -16.44 -19.22
C LEU A 301 0.69 -16.36 -20.66
N ARG A 302 2.00 -16.46 -20.87
CA ARG A 302 2.60 -16.48 -22.22
C ARG A 302 2.28 -17.76 -22.98
N THR A 303 2.23 -18.90 -22.29
CA THR A 303 2.01 -20.21 -22.91
C THR A 303 0.54 -20.61 -23.03
N GLY A 304 -0.37 -19.90 -22.34
CA GLY A 304 -1.79 -20.28 -22.25
C GLY A 304 -2.02 -21.62 -21.52
N ALA A 305 -1.01 -22.10 -20.77
CA ALA A 305 -1.16 -23.30 -19.97
C ALA A 305 -2.10 -23.03 -18.78
N PRO A 306 -2.97 -23.98 -18.40
CA PRO A 306 -3.78 -23.81 -17.18
C PRO A 306 -2.85 -23.65 -15.98
N GLY A 307 -3.04 -22.56 -15.22
CA GLY A 307 -2.29 -22.32 -13.98
C GLY A 307 -2.42 -23.48 -13.01
N PRO A 308 -1.43 -23.69 -12.11
CA PRO A 308 -1.59 -24.67 -11.06
C PRO A 308 -2.83 -24.31 -10.24
N VAL A 309 -3.76 -25.27 -10.13
CA VAL A 309 -4.87 -25.17 -9.17
C VAL A 309 -4.21 -24.98 -7.80
N PRO A 310 -4.59 -23.94 -7.01
CA PRO A 310 -4.03 -23.76 -5.68
C PRO A 310 -4.17 -25.09 -4.93
N ALA A 311 -3.06 -25.63 -4.45
CA ALA A 311 -3.08 -26.82 -3.62
C ALA A 311 -3.99 -26.51 -2.44
N GLY A 312 -5.10 -27.19 -2.34
CA GLY A 312 -6.02 -27.03 -1.23
C GLY A 312 -5.24 -27.23 0.06
N SER A 313 -5.14 -26.20 0.89
CA SER A 313 -4.56 -26.27 2.20
C SER A 313 -5.26 -27.41 2.95
N GLY A 314 -4.51 -28.47 3.22
CA GLY A 314 -4.98 -29.49 4.14
C GLY A 314 -5.27 -28.81 5.47
N VAL A 315 -6.57 -28.67 5.76
CA VAL A 315 -7.04 -28.21 7.07
C VAL A 315 -6.41 -29.09 8.13
N ARG A 316 -5.52 -28.56 8.95
CA ARG A 316 -5.11 -29.15 10.23
C ARG A 316 -5.87 -28.46 11.34
#